data_88392677174ed9a40d953bc6e4543270
#
_entry.id   88392677174ed9a40d953bc6e4543270
#
_cell.length_a   1.000
_cell.length_b   1.000
_cell.length_c   1.000
_cell.angle_alpha   90.00
_cell.angle_beta   90.00
_cell.angle_gamma   90.00
#
_symmetry.space_group_name_H-M   'P 1'
#
loop_
_entity.id
_entity.type
_entity.pdbx_description
1 polymer ?
#
loop_
_entity_poly.entity_id
_entity_poly.type
_entity_poly.pdbx_seq_one_letter_code
_entity_poly.pdbx_strand_id
1 'polypeptide(L)'
;MEIEVKLPRWFKSVLVAIIFLAIGAGGGYFLKTKTAPASQQKSAEEEKNTRVAFLMEVYDKIKENYWEKVDDQKLVGVFVLGIEKLTGQPQSLKTNDRENLKNALEDIDKQIDSDEKRKEFVANLADLVLANMEPFGRSRLYVQKDEIALKNNVQNKTEADHYQALGVDKEASAEEIEKAFKEKETELKEDTSEEGQKKYQEATQAHKVLVDSGAKELYDTAGIEPTIDYRLVRPEILHLHLKKFSPTTLEELERVTKKFDQGSVLDTLIFDLRDNIGGAIDGLPYFLGPFIGNDAYAYQFYHQGEKEDYKTKIGWMPSLVRYKKVIILINEGSQSSAEVMAAALKKYNVGVLVGRTTKGWGTVEKVFKMENQIDPNEEYSIFLVHRVTLREDGQLIEGHGVEPTVNIDDKNWEKELLDRFNYPELVEAVKEIWQES
;
A
#
# COMPACT_ATOMS: atom_id res chain seq x y z
N MET A 1 -28.17 13.56 -28.67
CA MET A 1 -26.99 14.45 -28.84
C MET A 1 -25.97 13.95 -27.83
N GLU A 2 -25.21 12.97 -28.26
CA GLU A 2 -24.17 12.33 -27.42
C GLU A 2 -22.99 13.28 -27.29
N ILE A 3 -22.66 13.66 -26.08
CA ILE A 3 -21.43 14.38 -25.78
C ILE A 3 -20.38 13.33 -25.44
N GLU A 4 -19.67 12.89 -26.46
CA GLU A 4 -18.47 12.07 -26.31
C GLU A 4 -17.38 12.92 -25.61
N VAL A 5 -17.23 12.76 -24.29
CA VAL A 5 -16.13 13.40 -23.55
C VAL A 5 -14.88 12.57 -23.81
N LYS A 6 -14.18 12.88 -24.90
CA LYS A 6 -12.82 12.37 -25.15
C LYS A 6 -11.88 13.02 -24.14
N LEU A 7 -11.46 12.24 -23.14
CA LEU A 7 -10.35 12.65 -22.27
C LEU A 7 -9.11 12.91 -23.14
N PRO A 8 -8.50 14.10 -23.06
CA PRO A 8 -7.37 14.45 -23.91
C PRO A 8 -6.16 13.55 -23.62
N ARG A 9 -5.42 13.18 -24.66
CA ARG A 9 -4.21 12.33 -24.59
C ARG A 9 -3.17 12.78 -23.55
N TRP A 10 -3.15 14.06 -23.18
CA TRP A 10 -2.28 14.60 -22.16
C TRP A 10 -2.65 14.12 -20.73
N PHE A 11 -3.91 13.68 -20.51
CA PHE A 11 -4.36 13.14 -19.20
C PHE A 11 -3.66 11.83 -18.85
N LYS A 12 -3.39 10.98 -19.86
CA LYS A 12 -2.59 9.75 -19.66
C LYS A 12 -1.14 10.06 -19.25
N SER A 13 -0.57 11.15 -19.78
CA SER A 13 0.79 11.59 -19.46
C SER A 13 0.90 12.30 -18.12
N VAL A 14 -0.16 12.94 -17.65
CA VAL A 14 -0.20 13.66 -16.36
C VAL A 14 -0.35 12.69 -15.19
N LEU A 15 -1.13 11.60 -15.34
CA LEU A 15 -1.26 10.60 -14.27
C LEU A 15 0.08 9.87 -14.01
N VAL A 16 0.82 9.54 -15.08
CA VAL A 16 2.18 8.98 -14.98
C VAL A 16 3.18 9.99 -14.42
N ALA A 17 3.03 11.30 -14.71
CA ALA A 17 3.94 12.34 -14.23
C ALA A 17 3.72 12.71 -12.75
N ILE A 18 2.49 12.65 -12.23
CA ILE A 18 2.19 12.97 -10.83
C ILE A 18 2.76 11.91 -9.87
N ILE A 19 2.80 10.64 -10.30
CA ILE A 19 3.42 9.55 -9.53
C ILE A 19 4.95 9.70 -9.49
N PHE A 20 5.55 10.23 -10.55
CA PHE A 20 6.98 10.56 -10.58
C PHE A 20 7.34 11.77 -9.72
N LEU A 21 6.41 12.70 -9.41
CA LEU A 21 6.68 13.88 -8.60
C LEU A 21 6.68 13.59 -7.09
N ALA A 22 5.89 12.64 -6.60
CA ALA A 22 5.92 12.25 -5.19
C ALA A 22 7.16 11.40 -4.83
N ILE A 23 7.69 10.63 -5.81
CA ILE A 23 8.95 9.86 -5.67
C ILE A 23 10.16 10.67 -6.20
N GLY A 24 9.93 11.70 -7.00
CA GLY A 24 10.93 12.38 -7.85
C GLY A 24 11.28 13.82 -7.50
N ALA A 25 10.74 14.41 -6.42
CA ALA A 25 11.18 15.75 -6.00
C ALA A 25 12.62 15.80 -5.45
N GLY A 26 13.33 14.64 -5.41
CA GLY A 26 14.76 14.57 -5.10
C GLY A 26 15.68 14.16 -6.28
N GLY A 27 15.13 13.85 -7.47
CA GLY A 27 15.87 13.18 -8.54
C GLY A 27 16.12 13.94 -9.84
N GLY A 28 15.80 15.21 -9.92
CA GLY A 28 15.86 15.97 -11.17
C GLY A 28 16.93 17.05 -11.25
N TYR A 29 18.19 16.69 -11.12
CA TYR A 29 19.32 17.45 -11.67
C TYR A 29 20.57 16.57 -11.58
N PHE A 30 21.03 15.98 -12.66
CA PHE A 30 22.40 15.70 -12.99
C PHE A 30 22.52 14.61 -14.08
N LEU A 31 22.32 15.05 -15.35
CA LEU A 31 23.06 14.44 -16.44
C LEU A 31 24.32 15.30 -16.64
N LYS A 32 25.37 14.96 -15.93
CA LYS A 32 26.73 15.39 -16.28
C LYS A 32 27.64 14.17 -16.35
N THR A 33 28.27 14.06 -17.49
CA THR A 33 29.28 13.10 -17.94
C THR A 33 30.11 12.49 -16.81
N LYS A 34 30.09 11.15 -16.70
CA LYS A 34 31.00 10.37 -15.87
C LYS A 34 32.41 10.42 -16.46
N THR A 35 33.27 11.23 -15.89
CA THR A 35 34.67 10.89 -15.77
C THR A 35 34.80 10.20 -14.42
N ALA A 36 35.28 8.95 -14.40
CA ALA A 36 35.53 8.23 -13.17
C ALA A 36 36.54 9.01 -12.31
N PRO A 37 36.22 9.37 -11.06
CA PRO A 37 37.24 9.87 -10.15
C PRO A 37 38.07 8.70 -9.64
N ALA A 38 39.39 8.90 -9.62
CA ALA A 38 40.34 8.02 -8.96
C ALA A 38 39.84 7.73 -7.51
N SER A 39 39.93 6.47 -7.13
CA SER A 39 39.69 6.00 -5.77
C SER A 39 40.61 6.76 -4.81
N GLN A 40 40.11 7.84 -4.21
CA GLN A 40 40.70 8.40 -3.01
C GLN A 40 40.33 7.43 -1.88
N GLN A 41 41.33 6.74 -1.33
CA GLN A 41 41.23 6.08 -0.05
C GLN A 41 40.83 7.16 0.98
N LYS A 42 39.56 7.14 1.42
CA LYS A 42 39.12 7.92 2.56
C LYS A 42 40.00 7.55 3.75
N SER A 43 40.47 8.54 4.50
CA SER A 43 41.27 8.28 5.71
C SER A 43 40.38 7.53 6.73
N ALA A 44 40.97 6.68 7.56
CA ALA A 44 40.27 5.94 8.61
C ALA A 44 39.52 6.87 9.58
N GLU A 45 39.91 8.13 9.66
CA GLU A 45 39.26 9.16 10.47
C GLU A 45 38.01 9.76 9.82
N GLU A 46 37.98 9.87 8.47
CA GLU A 46 36.79 10.27 7.71
C GLU A 46 35.72 9.15 7.69
N GLU A 47 36.12 7.87 7.58
CA GLU A 47 35.20 6.75 7.70
C GLU A 47 34.61 6.59 9.10
N LYS A 48 35.39 6.90 10.13
CA LYS A 48 34.97 6.91 11.53
C LYS A 48 33.91 7.96 11.84
N ASN A 49 34.01 9.13 11.21
CA ASN A 49 33.05 10.21 11.33
C ASN A 49 31.74 9.89 10.59
N THR A 50 31.82 9.14 9.46
CA THR A 50 30.65 8.81 8.64
C THR A 50 29.67 7.88 9.33
N ARG A 51 30.12 6.87 10.12
CA ARG A 51 29.24 5.92 10.83
C ARG A 51 28.44 6.59 11.96
N VAL A 52 29.12 7.40 12.77
CA VAL A 52 28.43 8.19 13.80
C VAL A 52 27.51 9.24 13.16
N ALA A 53 27.97 9.89 12.07
CA ALA A 53 27.16 10.84 11.31
C ALA A 53 25.88 10.18 10.76
N PHE A 54 25.96 8.94 10.27
CA PHE A 54 24.80 8.17 9.84
C PHE A 54 23.76 7.98 10.97
N LEU A 55 24.18 7.53 12.15
CA LEU A 55 23.28 7.35 13.30
C LEU A 55 22.69 8.69 13.80
N MET A 56 23.49 9.75 13.77
CA MET A 56 23.00 11.09 14.12
C MET A 56 22.02 11.62 13.07
N GLU A 57 22.21 11.28 11.79
CA GLU A 57 21.24 11.60 10.75
C GLU A 57 19.93 10.81 10.93
N VAL A 58 19.98 9.53 11.34
CA VAL A 58 18.77 8.77 11.74
C VAL A 58 18.03 9.49 12.85
N TYR A 59 18.75 9.93 13.89
CA TYR A 59 18.18 10.71 14.98
C TYR A 59 17.50 12.00 14.48
N ASP A 60 18.21 12.79 13.67
CA ASP A 60 17.71 14.07 13.16
C ASP A 60 16.49 13.86 12.24
N LYS A 61 16.51 12.86 11.34
CA LYS A 61 15.37 12.54 10.47
C LYS A 61 14.15 12.09 11.25
N ILE A 62 14.32 11.35 12.34
CA ILE A 62 13.19 11.01 13.25
C ILE A 62 12.63 12.28 13.87
N LYS A 63 13.47 13.16 14.42
CA LYS A 63 13.02 14.42 15.04
C LYS A 63 12.24 15.31 14.08
N GLU A 64 12.67 15.38 12.83
CA GLU A 64 12.10 16.26 11.81
C GLU A 64 10.85 15.68 11.14
N ASN A 65 10.80 14.35 10.96
CA ASN A 65 9.87 13.74 10.01
C ASN A 65 8.91 12.71 10.60
N TYR A 66 9.14 12.27 11.84
CA TYR A 66 8.23 11.32 12.49
C TYR A 66 6.86 11.96 12.76
N TRP A 67 5.79 11.18 12.68
CA TRP A 67 4.42 11.68 12.76
C TRP A 67 4.08 12.45 14.04
N GLU A 68 4.76 12.14 15.15
CA GLU A 68 4.62 12.78 16.45
C GLU A 68 5.91 13.49 16.86
N LYS A 69 5.80 14.62 17.56
CA LYS A 69 6.98 15.28 18.16
C LYS A 69 7.56 14.41 19.24
N VAL A 70 8.79 13.97 19.05
CA VAL A 70 9.54 13.17 20.02
C VAL A 70 10.56 14.06 20.73
N ASP A 71 10.55 14.07 22.07
CA ASP A 71 11.60 14.75 22.84
C ASP A 71 12.91 13.96 22.83
N ASP A 72 14.01 14.65 23.17
CA ASP A 72 15.34 14.05 23.18
C ASP A 72 15.45 12.94 24.21
N GLN A 73 14.82 13.10 25.36
CA GLN A 73 14.88 12.10 26.44
C GLN A 73 14.28 10.75 25.98
N LYS A 74 13.13 10.78 25.31
CA LYS A 74 12.47 9.58 24.76
C LYS A 74 13.32 8.97 23.64
N LEU A 75 13.75 9.77 22.66
CA LEU A 75 14.48 9.27 21.50
C LEU A 75 15.86 8.71 21.88
N VAL A 76 16.63 9.44 22.69
CA VAL A 76 17.92 8.95 23.19
C VAL A 76 17.73 7.67 24.01
N GLY A 77 16.64 7.58 24.79
CA GLY A 77 16.31 6.36 25.52
C GLY A 77 16.13 5.14 24.58
N VAL A 78 15.49 5.30 23.43
CA VAL A 78 15.36 4.21 22.42
C VAL A 78 16.72 3.81 21.86
N PHE A 79 17.61 4.78 21.56
CA PHE A 79 18.99 4.48 21.14
C PHE A 79 19.77 3.72 22.20
N VAL A 80 19.70 4.16 23.48
CA VAL A 80 20.39 3.52 24.60
C VAL A 80 19.94 2.06 24.75
N LEU A 81 18.62 1.79 24.73
CA LEU A 81 18.08 0.43 24.77
C LEU A 81 18.55 -0.41 23.57
N GLY A 82 18.64 0.17 22.38
CA GLY A 82 19.20 -0.49 21.19
C GLY A 82 20.68 -0.84 21.36
N ILE A 83 21.48 0.09 21.89
CA ILE A 83 22.90 -0.15 22.18
C ILE A 83 23.05 -1.28 23.21
N GLU A 84 22.33 -1.22 24.32
CA GLU A 84 22.36 -2.25 25.37
C GLU A 84 22.02 -3.63 24.81
N LYS A 85 20.99 -3.71 23.96
CA LYS A 85 20.58 -4.95 23.32
C LYS A 85 21.66 -5.54 22.40
N LEU A 86 22.36 -4.68 21.64
CA LEU A 86 23.38 -5.13 20.70
C LEU A 86 24.74 -5.43 21.36
N THR A 87 25.09 -4.69 22.39
CA THR A 87 26.38 -4.87 23.09
C THR A 87 26.31 -5.86 24.26
N GLY A 88 25.11 -6.10 24.78
CA GLY A 88 24.91 -6.87 26.02
C GLY A 88 25.38 -6.14 27.29
N GLN A 89 25.68 -4.85 27.20
CA GLN A 89 26.23 -4.04 28.30
C GLN A 89 25.30 -2.87 28.62
N PRO A 90 24.97 -2.63 29.90
CA PRO A 90 24.22 -1.43 30.29
C PRO A 90 24.95 -0.16 29.88
N GLN A 91 24.19 0.82 29.40
CA GLN A 91 24.71 2.13 29.03
C GLN A 91 24.10 3.21 29.92
N SER A 92 24.95 4.11 30.43
CA SER A 92 24.51 5.24 31.24
C SER A 92 25.06 6.52 30.68
N LEU A 93 24.18 7.37 30.15
CA LEU A 93 24.55 8.71 29.72
C LEU A 93 24.42 9.70 30.87
N LYS A 94 25.23 10.75 30.85
CA LYS A 94 25.13 11.84 31.87
C LYS A 94 23.77 12.53 31.81
N THR A 95 23.31 12.78 30.59
CA THR A 95 21.99 13.31 30.27
C THR A 95 21.52 12.67 28.95
N ASN A 96 20.20 12.45 28.81
CA ASN A 96 19.61 11.91 27.59
C ASN A 96 19.39 13.03 26.58
N ASP A 97 20.49 13.51 26.00
CA ASP A 97 20.51 14.52 24.96
C ASP A 97 21.35 14.09 23.75
N ARG A 98 21.21 14.80 22.65
CA ARG A 98 21.84 14.49 21.35
C ARG A 98 23.37 14.44 21.43
N GLU A 99 23.99 15.32 22.21
CA GLU A 99 25.47 15.41 22.31
C GLU A 99 26.04 14.24 23.11
N ASN A 100 25.43 13.89 24.25
CA ASN A 100 25.87 12.73 25.02
C ASN A 100 25.64 11.40 24.28
N LEU A 101 24.56 11.30 23.48
CA LEU A 101 24.36 10.16 22.60
C LEU A 101 25.49 10.06 21.58
N LYS A 102 25.82 11.15 20.88
CA LYS A 102 26.92 11.19 19.90
C LYS A 102 28.23 10.72 20.51
N ASN A 103 28.61 11.27 21.68
CA ASN A 103 29.83 10.87 22.36
C ASN A 103 29.86 9.38 22.72
N ALA A 104 28.74 8.83 23.19
CA ALA A 104 28.64 7.40 23.49
C ALA A 104 28.81 6.54 22.22
N LEU A 105 28.20 6.94 21.10
CA LEU A 105 28.33 6.25 19.81
C LEU A 105 29.78 6.29 19.30
N GLU A 106 30.49 7.42 19.47
CA GLU A 106 31.93 7.54 19.13
C GLU A 106 32.78 6.58 19.96
N ASP A 107 32.47 6.44 21.25
CA ASP A 107 33.23 5.57 22.15
C ASP A 107 32.95 4.08 21.86
N ILE A 108 31.71 3.73 21.50
CA ILE A 108 31.34 2.37 21.09
C ILE A 108 31.99 2.01 19.76
N ASP A 109 31.98 2.91 18.77
CA ASP A 109 32.61 2.67 17.45
C ASP A 109 34.10 2.34 17.61
N LYS A 110 34.82 2.99 18.55
CA LYS A 110 36.22 2.71 18.87
C LYS A 110 36.45 1.31 19.49
N GLN A 111 35.45 0.78 20.21
CA GLN A 111 35.56 -0.52 20.91
C GLN A 111 35.31 -1.73 20.00
N ILE A 112 34.67 -1.54 18.85
CA ILE A 112 34.38 -2.62 17.91
C ILE A 112 35.64 -2.89 17.05
N ASP A 113 36.09 -4.14 17.00
CA ASP A 113 37.40 -4.53 16.46
C ASP A 113 37.57 -4.35 14.95
N SER A 114 36.51 -4.57 14.14
CA SER A 114 36.61 -4.54 12.68
C SER A 114 35.64 -3.57 12.04
N ASP A 115 36.00 -3.05 10.86
CA ASP A 115 35.13 -2.14 10.09
C ASP A 115 33.81 -2.79 9.70
N GLU A 116 33.84 -4.06 9.30
CA GLU A 116 32.65 -4.83 8.96
C GLU A 116 31.66 -4.90 10.14
N LYS A 117 32.15 -5.27 11.34
CA LYS A 117 31.33 -5.32 12.55
C LYS A 117 30.79 -3.94 12.96
N ARG A 118 31.55 -2.87 12.70
CA ARG A 118 31.09 -1.49 12.95
C ARG A 118 29.93 -1.13 12.03
N LYS A 119 30.02 -1.43 10.73
CA LYS A 119 28.95 -1.23 9.77
C LYS A 119 27.70 -2.02 10.15
N GLU A 120 27.87 -3.30 10.48
CA GLU A 120 26.78 -4.17 10.93
C GLU A 120 26.11 -3.62 12.22
N PHE A 121 26.91 -3.20 13.20
CA PHE A 121 26.40 -2.59 14.43
C PHE A 121 25.56 -1.34 14.14
N VAL A 122 26.06 -0.45 13.28
CA VAL A 122 25.39 0.81 12.92
C VAL A 122 24.08 0.55 12.18
N ALA A 123 24.07 -0.35 11.19
CA ALA A 123 22.86 -0.73 10.46
C ALA A 123 21.83 -1.37 11.40
N ASN A 124 22.25 -2.34 12.22
CA ASN A 124 21.38 -3.00 13.18
C ASN A 124 20.82 -2.06 14.24
N LEU A 125 21.64 -1.10 14.74
CA LEU A 125 21.16 -0.11 15.70
C LEU A 125 20.14 0.83 15.07
N ALA A 126 20.40 1.31 13.86
CA ALA A 126 19.46 2.17 13.14
C ALA A 126 18.11 1.46 12.91
N ASP A 127 18.12 0.22 12.41
CA ASP A 127 16.90 -0.55 12.20
C ASP A 127 16.17 -0.85 13.51
N LEU A 128 16.91 -1.20 14.55
CA LEU A 128 16.34 -1.48 15.87
C LEU A 128 15.66 -0.23 16.47
N VAL A 129 16.28 0.93 16.36
CA VAL A 129 15.69 2.20 16.81
C VAL A 129 14.42 2.50 16.04
N LEU A 130 14.46 2.42 14.71
CA LEU A 130 13.30 2.66 13.85
C LEU A 130 12.15 1.70 14.15
N ALA A 131 12.45 0.40 14.26
CA ALA A 131 11.44 -0.63 14.55
C ALA A 131 10.78 -0.48 15.93
N ASN A 132 11.45 0.19 16.88
CA ASN A 132 10.93 0.49 18.22
C ASN A 132 10.29 1.89 18.35
N MET A 133 10.15 2.63 17.24
CA MET A 133 9.26 3.79 17.19
C MET A 133 7.80 3.34 17.07
N GLU A 134 6.90 4.00 17.80
CA GLU A 134 5.46 3.67 17.77
C GLU A 134 4.76 4.24 16.52
N PRO A 135 3.88 3.51 15.87
CA PRO A 135 3.50 2.12 16.10
C PRO A 135 4.65 1.16 15.74
N PHE A 136 4.93 0.23 16.64
CA PHE A 136 6.09 -0.67 16.54
C PHE A 136 6.15 -1.46 15.23
N GLY A 137 7.35 -1.56 14.66
CA GLY A 137 7.62 -2.33 13.45
C GLY A 137 7.17 -1.68 12.14
N ARG A 138 6.62 -0.45 12.18
CA ARG A 138 6.18 0.30 10.98
C ARG A 138 7.31 1.07 10.32
N SER A 139 8.29 1.51 11.08
CA SER A 139 9.48 2.19 10.57
C SER A 139 10.66 1.23 10.50
N ARG A 140 11.48 1.32 9.46
CA ARG A 140 12.60 0.42 9.20
C ARG A 140 13.76 1.13 8.51
N LEU A 141 14.96 0.55 8.65
CA LEU A 141 16.06 0.89 7.77
C LEU A 141 15.93 0.10 6.46
N TYR A 142 15.93 0.78 5.33
CA TYR A 142 15.85 0.19 3.99
C TYR A 142 17.21 0.24 3.30
N VAL A 143 17.47 -0.77 2.51
CA VAL A 143 18.49 -0.75 1.47
C VAL A 143 17.82 -0.56 0.10
N GLN A 144 18.59 -0.27 -0.95
CA GLN A 144 18.07 -0.04 -2.30
C GLN A 144 17.12 -1.16 -2.77
N LYS A 145 17.40 -2.41 -2.41
CA LYS A 145 16.55 -3.56 -2.72
C LYS A 145 15.14 -3.42 -2.13
N ASP A 146 15.04 -2.91 -0.90
CA ASP A 146 13.74 -2.76 -0.21
C ASP A 146 12.92 -1.64 -0.84
N GLU A 147 13.57 -0.55 -1.26
CA GLU A 147 12.89 0.53 -2.01
C GLU A 147 12.35 0.04 -3.35
N ILE A 148 13.11 -0.78 -4.07
CA ILE A 148 12.66 -1.40 -5.33
C ILE A 148 11.48 -2.33 -5.07
N ALA A 149 11.56 -3.16 -4.03
CA ALA A 149 10.48 -4.06 -3.63
C ALA A 149 9.21 -3.29 -3.26
N LEU A 150 9.34 -2.21 -2.46
CA LEU A 150 8.22 -1.32 -2.13
C LEU A 150 7.60 -0.72 -3.40
N LYS A 151 8.42 -0.18 -4.31
CA LYS A 151 7.95 0.40 -5.57
C LYS A 151 7.20 -0.62 -6.43
N ASN A 152 7.76 -1.81 -6.61
CA ASN A 152 7.14 -2.89 -7.37
C ASN A 152 5.81 -3.31 -6.73
N ASN A 153 5.79 -3.41 -5.40
CA ASN A 153 4.59 -3.70 -4.64
C ASN A 153 3.50 -2.63 -4.86
N VAL A 154 3.81 -1.34 -4.73
CA VAL A 154 2.83 -0.25 -4.97
C VAL A 154 2.32 -0.24 -6.41
N GLN A 155 3.18 -0.55 -7.38
CA GLN A 155 2.82 -0.65 -8.81
C GLN A 155 2.07 -1.95 -9.16
N ASN A 156 1.88 -2.86 -8.23
CA ASN A 156 1.34 -4.21 -8.45
C ASN A 156 2.07 -5.00 -9.54
N LYS A 157 3.41 -4.86 -9.58
CA LYS A 157 4.24 -5.63 -10.49
C LYS A 157 4.42 -7.04 -9.99
N THR A 158 4.39 -7.99 -10.92
CA THR A 158 4.65 -9.40 -10.68
C THR A 158 5.88 -9.89 -11.46
N GLU A 159 6.55 -10.91 -10.90
CA GLU A 159 7.57 -11.69 -11.59
C GLU A 159 7.01 -13.04 -12.06
N ALA A 160 5.73 -13.32 -11.79
CA ALA A 160 5.07 -14.56 -12.18
C ALA A 160 4.94 -14.65 -13.72
N ASP A 161 5.24 -15.82 -14.26
CA ASP A 161 5.00 -16.12 -15.67
C ASP A 161 3.61 -16.74 -15.84
N HIS A 162 2.65 -15.91 -16.16
CA HIS A 162 1.26 -16.33 -16.35
C HIS A 162 1.06 -17.23 -17.57
N TYR A 163 1.87 -17.07 -18.61
CA TYR A 163 1.83 -17.93 -19.77
C TYR A 163 2.31 -19.35 -19.43
N GLN A 164 3.39 -19.43 -18.67
CA GLN A 164 3.90 -20.72 -18.17
C GLN A 164 2.91 -21.38 -17.20
N ALA A 165 2.26 -20.62 -16.33
CA ALA A 165 1.29 -21.16 -15.36
C ALA A 165 0.08 -21.82 -16.05
N LEU A 166 -0.38 -21.28 -17.19
CA LEU A 166 -1.43 -21.90 -18.01
C LEU A 166 -0.90 -22.90 -19.05
N GLY A 167 0.39 -22.85 -19.40
CA GLY A 167 0.97 -23.67 -20.45
C GLY A 167 0.56 -23.22 -21.86
N VAL A 168 0.44 -21.90 -22.08
CA VAL A 168 0.09 -21.27 -23.36
C VAL A 168 1.18 -20.34 -23.86
N ASP A 169 1.20 -20.07 -25.16
CA ASP A 169 2.11 -19.11 -25.77
C ASP A 169 1.64 -17.65 -25.55
N LYS A 170 2.56 -16.66 -25.70
CA LYS A 170 2.23 -15.24 -25.55
C LYS A 170 1.19 -14.73 -26.54
N GLU A 171 1.15 -15.33 -27.71
CA GLU A 171 0.24 -15.03 -28.81
C GLU A 171 -1.12 -15.76 -28.68
N ALA A 172 -1.31 -16.55 -27.62
CA ALA A 172 -2.55 -17.31 -27.43
C ALA A 172 -3.77 -16.39 -27.42
N SER A 173 -4.81 -16.81 -28.14
CA SER A 173 -6.11 -16.17 -28.18
C SER A 173 -6.86 -16.33 -26.85
N ALA A 174 -7.87 -15.48 -26.61
CA ALA A 174 -8.70 -15.59 -25.41
C ALA A 174 -9.40 -16.97 -25.31
N GLU A 175 -9.75 -17.58 -26.46
CA GLU A 175 -10.36 -18.92 -26.50
C GLU A 175 -9.36 -20.03 -26.09
N GLU A 176 -8.10 -19.91 -26.51
CA GLU A 176 -7.03 -20.84 -26.11
C GLU A 176 -6.69 -20.69 -24.63
N ILE A 177 -6.64 -19.47 -24.11
CA ILE A 177 -6.45 -19.17 -22.68
C ILE A 177 -7.59 -19.78 -21.84
N GLU A 178 -8.83 -19.56 -22.25
CA GLU A 178 -10.01 -20.10 -21.58
C GLU A 178 -10.01 -21.64 -21.56
N LYS A 179 -9.64 -22.25 -22.70
CA LYS A 179 -9.53 -23.71 -22.81
C LYS A 179 -8.44 -24.26 -21.89
N ALA A 180 -7.26 -23.67 -21.91
CA ALA A 180 -6.14 -24.09 -21.08
C ALA A 180 -6.47 -23.98 -19.58
N PHE A 181 -7.17 -22.92 -19.19
CA PHE A 181 -7.62 -22.76 -17.80
C PHE A 181 -8.61 -23.86 -17.39
N LYS A 182 -9.61 -24.19 -18.22
CA LYS A 182 -10.56 -25.27 -17.93
C LYS A 182 -9.90 -26.64 -17.78
N GLU A 183 -8.87 -26.89 -18.58
CA GLU A 183 -8.06 -28.11 -18.46
C GLU A 183 -7.32 -28.13 -17.10
N LYS A 184 -6.66 -27.02 -16.73
CA LYS A 184 -5.98 -26.86 -15.44
C LYS A 184 -6.95 -26.91 -14.25
N GLU A 185 -8.11 -26.28 -14.34
CA GLU A 185 -9.16 -26.35 -13.33
C GLU A 185 -9.60 -27.79 -13.09
N THR A 186 -9.84 -28.55 -14.16
CA THR A 186 -10.25 -29.95 -14.06
C THR A 186 -9.15 -30.84 -13.42
N GLU A 187 -7.89 -30.56 -13.74
CA GLU A 187 -6.73 -31.29 -13.21
C GLU A 187 -6.49 -31.01 -11.73
N LEU A 188 -6.59 -29.73 -11.31
CA LEU A 188 -6.05 -29.25 -10.05
C LEU A 188 -7.12 -28.99 -8.97
N LYS A 189 -8.38 -28.81 -9.33
CA LYS A 189 -9.45 -28.43 -8.39
C LYS A 189 -9.65 -29.42 -7.25
N GLU A 190 -9.45 -30.73 -7.52
CA GLU A 190 -9.60 -31.79 -6.53
C GLU A 190 -8.29 -32.15 -5.81
N ASP A 191 -7.15 -31.53 -6.24
CA ASP A 191 -5.86 -31.75 -5.59
C ASP A 191 -5.76 -30.91 -4.31
N THR A 192 -5.90 -31.60 -3.18
CA THR A 192 -5.82 -30.98 -1.83
C THR A 192 -4.40 -30.84 -1.30
N SER A 193 -3.37 -31.26 -2.06
CA SER A 193 -1.97 -31.04 -1.67
C SER A 193 -1.63 -29.55 -1.71
N GLU A 194 -0.69 -29.11 -0.88
CA GLU A 194 -0.22 -27.72 -0.84
C GLU A 194 0.31 -27.28 -2.23
N GLU A 195 1.02 -28.16 -2.92
CA GLU A 195 1.54 -27.90 -4.28
C GLU A 195 0.42 -27.79 -5.31
N GLY A 196 -0.59 -28.69 -5.25
CA GLY A 196 -1.75 -28.67 -6.13
C GLY A 196 -2.58 -27.40 -5.96
N GLN A 197 -2.86 -27.03 -4.70
CA GLN A 197 -3.59 -25.79 -4.38
C GLN A 197 -2.82 -24.55 -4.84
N LYS A 198 -1.52 -24.51 -4.68
CA LYS A 198 -0.69 -23.42 -5.19
C LYS A 198 -0.75 -23.32 -6.71
N LYS A 199 -0.59 -24.43 -7.43
CA LYS A 199 -0.72 -24.45 -8.90
C LYS A 199 -2.10 -24.03 -9.38
N TYR A 200 -3.16 -24.41 -8.64
CA TYR A 200 -4.52 -23.99 -8.95
C TYR A 200 -4.70 -22.49 -8.78
N GLN A 201 -4.16 -21.90 -7.72
CA GLN A 201 -4.18 -20.46 -7.50
C GLN A 201 -3.38 -19.71 -8.57
N GLU A 202 -2.18 -20.20 -8.94
CA GLU A 202 -1.36 -19.63 -10.00
C GLU A 202 -2.09 -19.67 -11.36
N ALA A 203 -2.73 -20.79 -11.72
CA ALA A 203 -3.51 -20.91 -12.94
C ALA A 203 -4.74 -19.99 -12.94
N THR A 204 -5.43 -19.87 -11.80
CA THR A 204 -6.58 -18.99 -11.64
C THR A 204 -6.17 -17.51 -11.81
N GLN A 205 -5.06 -17.10 -11.19
CA GLN A 205 -4.52 -15.74 -11.34
C GLN A 205 -4.09 -15.48 -12.79
N ALA A 206 -3.38 -16.42 -13.40
CA ALA A 206 -2.95 -16.32 -14.79
C ALA A 206 -4.14 -16.17 -15.77
N HIS A 207 -5.21 -16.93 -15.56
CA HIS A 207 -6.43 -16.80 -16.36
C HIS A 207 -7.04 -15.38 -16.21
N LYS A 208 -7.18 -14.86 -14.98
CA LYS A 208 -7.71 -13.51 -14.74
C LYS A 208 -6.92 -12.43 -15.45
N VAL A 209 -5.59 -12.55 -15.45
CA VAL A 209 -4.70 -11.59 -16.12
C VAL A 209 -4.78 -11.70 -17.64
N LEU A 210 -4.77 -12.91 -18.19
CA LEU A 210 -4.60 -13.12 -19.64
C LEU A 210 -5.92 -13.09 -20.43
N VAL A 211 -7.07 -13.42 -19.82
CA VAL A 211 -8.37 -13.45 -20.51
C VAL A 211 -8.95 -12.05 -20.75
N ASP A 212 -8.64 -11.09 -19.88
CA ASP A 212 -9.07 -9.69 -20.05
C ASP A 212 -8.04 -8.92 -20.86
N SER A 213 -8.42 -8.40 -22.04
CA SER A 213 -7.48 -7.76 -22.96
C SER A 213 -6.73 -6.56 -22.37
N GLY A 214 -7.38 -5.77 -21.50
CA GLY A 214 -6.74 -4.63 -20.85
C GLY A 214 -5.76 -5.05 -19.74
N ALA A 215 -6.08 -6.11 -18.98
CA ALA A 215 -5.18 -6.70 -18.01
C ALA A 215 -3.97 -7.35 -18.69
N LYS A 216 -4.20 -8.08 -19.77
CA LYS A 216 -3.14 -8.69 -20.59
C LYS A 216 -2.19 -7.65 -21.15
N GLU A 217 -2.71 -6.53 -21.70
CA GLU A 217 -1.88 -5.44 -22.22
C GLU A 217 -0.98 -4.83 -21.13
N LEU A 218 -1.49 -4.60 -19.92
CA LEU A 218 -0.72 -4.09 -18.78
C LEU A 218 0.37 -5.09 -18.34
N TYR A 219 0.04 -6.37 -18.30
CA TYR A 219 0.98 -7.40 -17.95
C TYR A 219 2.09 -7.54 -19.01
N ASP A 220 1.73 -7.61 -20.30
CA ASP A 220 2.69 -7.76 -21.39
C ASP A 220 3.65 -6.59 -21.53
N THR A 221 3.18 -5.37 -21.25
CA THR A 221 3.97 -4.14 -21.43
C THR A 221 4.76 -3.73 -20.20
N ALA A 222 4.28 -4.04 -19.00
CA ALA A 222 4.84 -3.51 -17.75
C ALA A 222 4.99 -4.53 -16.62
N GLY A 223 4.54 -5.78 -16.80
CA GLY A 223 4.50 -6.79 -15.74
C GLY A 223 3.55 -6.42 -14.61
N ILE A 224 2.49 -5.66 -14.89
CA ILE A 224 1.51 -5.19 -13.90
C ILE A 224 0.27 -6.08 -13.95
N GLU A 225 -0.11 -6.60 -12.79
CA GLU A 225 -1.37 -7.35 -12.63
C GLU A 225 -2.56 -6.43 -12.35
N PRO A 226 -3.79 -6.87 -12.69
CA PRO A 226 -5.00 -6.14 -12.35
C PRO A 226 -5.22 -6.10 -10.83
N THR A 227 -5.71 -4.95 -10.36
CA THR A 227 -6.05 -4.73 -8.95
C THR A 227 -7.50 -5.03 -8.63
N ILE A 228 -8.34 -5.19 -9.66
CA ILE A 228 -9.78 -5.40 -9.53
C ILE A 228 -10.17 -6.75 -10.13
N ASP A 229 -10.75 -7.62 -9.31
CA ASP A 229 -11.51 -8.78 -9.77
C ASP A 229 -13.00 -8.40 -9.86
N TYR A 230 -13.72 -8.96 -10.83
CA TYR A 230 -15.13 -8.63 -11.00
C TYR A 230 -15.95 -9.79 -11.57
N ARG A 231 -17.21 -9.87 -11.16
CA ARG A 231 -18.17 -10.83 -11.71
C ARG A 231 -19.61 -10.39 -11.48
N LEU A 232 -20.53 -10.91 -12.29
CA LEU A 232 -21.95 -10.88 -11.97
C LEU A 232 -22.29 -12.02 -11.01
N VAL A 233 -22.74 -11.69 -9.80
CA VAL A 233 -23.24 -12.69 -8.85
C VAL A 233 -24.68 -13.06 -9.17
N ARG A 234 -25.46 -12.07 -9.62
CA ARG A 234 -26.80 -12.17 -10.19
C ARG A 234 -26.87 -11.23 -11.39
N PRO A 235 -27.86 -11.35 -12.30
CA PRO A 235 -28.00 -10.45 -13.43
C PRO A 235 -28.03 -8.96 -13.03
N GLU A 236 -28.57 -8.65 -11.84
CA GLU A 236 -28.72 -7.30 -11.31
C GLU A 236 -27.60 -6.88 -10.34
N ILE A 237 -26.71 -7.81 -9.95
CA ILE A 237 -25.70 -7.59 -8.88
C ILE A 237 -24.30 -7.75 -9.44
N LEU A 238 -23.56 -6.64 -9.51
CA LEU A 238 -22.14 -6.62 -9.83
C LEU A 238 -21.30 -6.70 -8.55
N HIS A 239 -20.38 -7.64 -8.49
CA HIS A 239 -19.33 -7.73 -7.47
C HIS A 239 -18.02 -7.21 -8.07
N LEU A 240 -17.45 -6.21 -7.42
CA LEU A 240 -16.12 -5.64 -7.70
C LEU A 240 -15.25 -5.83 -6.46
N HIS A 241 -14.23 -6.67 -6.55
CA HIS A 241 -13.25 -6.86 -5.48
C HIS A 241 -11.98 -6.09 -5.80
N LEU A 242 -11.77 -4.99 -5.08
CA LEU A 242 -10.55 -4.19 -5.15
C LEU A 242 -9.53 -4.74 -4.15
N LYS A 243 -8.50 -5.39 -4.65
CA LYS A 243 -7.46 -6.05 -3.83
C LYS A 243 -6.40 -5.09 -3.31
N LYS A 244 -6.19 -3.97 -4.04
CA LYS A 244 -5.10 -3.04 -3.77
C LYS A 244 -5.31 -1.71 -4.51
N PHE A 245 -4.71 -0.64 -3.99
CA PHE A 245 -4.62 0.65 -4.66
C PHE A 245 -3.28 0.79 -5.38
N SER A 246 -3.29 0.79 -6.70
CA SER A 246 -2.13 1.03 -7.55
C SER A 246 -2.39 2.19 -8.53
N PRO A 247 -1.37 2.69 -9.22
CA PRO A 247 -1.56 3.73 -10.23
C PRO A 247 -2.55 3.39 -11.34
N THR A 248 -2.75 2.10 -11.64
CA THR A 248 -3.65 1.61 -12.69
C THR A 248 -5.10 1.42 -12.23
N THR A 249 -5.35 1.37 -10.92
CA THR A 249 -6.65 1.01 -10.33
C THR A 249 -7.81 1.88 -10.85
N LEU A 250 -7.59 3.20 -11.02
CA LEU A 250 -8.65 4.10 -11.49
C LEU A 250 -9.05 3.78 -12.95
N GLU A 251 -8.08 3.51 -13.81
CA GLU A 251 -8.33 3.15 -15.20
C GLU A 251 -9.02 1.76 -15.30
N GLU A 252 -8.60 0.83 -14.46
CA GLU A 252 -9.25 -0.50 -14.35
C GLU A 252 -10.70 -0.36 -13.90
N LEU A 253 -10.97 0.46 -12.87
CA LEU A 253 -12.32 0.71 -12.36
C LEU A 253 -13.22 1.31 -13.45
N GLU A 254 -12.72 2.29 -14.20
CA GLU A 254 -13.45 2.90 -15.30
C GLU A 254 -13.74 1.89 -16.41
N ARG A 255 -12.75 1.10 -16.81
CA ARG A 255 -12.87 0.08 -17.85
C ARG A 255 -13.88 -1.00 -17.46
N VAL A 256 -13.76 -1.53 -16.26
CA VAL A 256 -14.65 -2.60 -15.76
C VAL A 256 -16.09 -2.11 -15.62
N THR A 257 -16.31 -0.94 -15.01
CA THR A 257 -17.68 -0.44 -14.82
C THR A 257 -18.36 -0.07 -16.14
N LYS A 258 -17.63 0.48 -17.11
CA LYS A 258 -18.16 0.75 -18.46
C LYS A 258 -18.53 -0.52 -19.23
N LYS A 259 -17.84 -1.64 -19.02
CA LYS A 259 -18.17 -2.92 -19.64
C LYS A 259 -19.63 -3.36 -19.33
N PHE A 260 -20.12 -3.01 -18.14
CA PHE A 260 -21.46 -3.37 -17.67
C PHE A 260 -22.47 -2.23 -17.79
N ASP A 261 -22.09 -1.08 -18.36
CA ASP A 261 -22.98 0.09 -18.43
C ASP A 261 -24.04 -0.02 -19.55
N GLN A 262 -23.78 -0.82 -20.58
CA GLN A 262 -24.65 -0.91 -21.75
C GLN A 262 -25.77 -1.95 -21.55
N GLY A 263 -27.03 -1.45 -21.47
CA GLY A 263 -28.23 -2.27 -21.56
C GLY A 263 -28.46 -3.25 -20.40
N SER A 264 -27.73 -3.13 -19.32
CA SER A 264 -27.83 -4.02 -18.18
C SER A 264 -28.95 -3.62 -17.22
N VAL A 265 -29.59 -4.61 -16.64
CA VAL A 265 -30.56 -4.45 -15.53
C VAL A 265 -29.88 -4.20 -14.19
N LEU A 266 -28.56 -3.98 -14.20
CA LEU A 266 -27.76 -3.76 -13.01
C LEU A 266 -28.23 -2.55 -12.22
N ASP A 267 -28.61 -2.75 -10.96
CA ASP A 267 -28.97 -1.71 -10.02
C ASP A 267 -28.24 -1.81 -8.68
N THR A 268 -27.44 -2.87 -8.49
CA THR A 268 -26.80 -3.21 -7.23
C THR A 268 -25.30 -3.44 -7.43
N LEU A 269 -24.51 -2.81 -6.57
CA LEU A 269 -23.04 -2.96 -6.52
C LEU A 269 -22.63 -3.53 -5.16
N ILE A 270 -21.86 -4.60 -5.17
CA ILE A 270 -21.06 -5.05 -4.03
C ILE A 270 -19.61 -4.66 -4.30
N PHE A 271 -19.15 -3.60 -3.61
CA PHE A 271 -17.79 -3.13 -3.68
C PHE A 271 -16.98 -3.73 -2.53
N ASP A 272 -16.12 -4.68 -2.85
CA ASP A 272 -15.42 -5.50 -1.88
C ASP A 272 -14.01 -4.97 -1.62
N LEU A 273 -13.76 -4.57 -0.39
CA LEU A 273 -12.46 -4.12 0.12
C LEU A 273 -11.84 -5.12 1.10
N ARG A 274 -12.42 -6.33 1.24
CA ARG A 274 -11.84 -7.35 2.12
C ARG A 274 -10.44 -7.72 1.62
N ASP A 275 -9.53 -7.95 2.56
CA ASP A 275 -8.14 -8.32 2.30
C ASP A 275 -7.38 -7.32 1.41
N ASN A 276 -7.93 -6.13 1.21
CA ASN A 276 -7.25 -5.05 0.51
C ASN A 276 -6.12 -4.49 1.38
N ILE A 277 -4.89 -4.71 0.94
CA ILE A 277 -3.68 -4.32 1.67
C ILE A 277 -3.35 -2.82 1.61
N GLY A 278 -4.23 -2.00 1.02
CA GLY A 278 -3.98 -0.58 0.82
C GLY A 278 -3.16 -0.30 -0.44
N GLY A 279 -2.22 0.63 -0.40
CA GLY A 279 -1.36 1.01 -1.52
C GLY A 279 -1.26 2.52 -1.71
N ALA A 280 -1.32 2.99 -2.94
CA ALA A 280 -1.06 4.38 -3.34
C ALA A 280 -1.99 5.40 -2.67
N ILE A 281 -1.66 5.83 -1.46
CA ILE A 281 -2.46 6.80 -0.67
C ILE A 281 -2.57 8.15 -1.36
N ASP A 282 -1.55 8.59 -2.08
CA ASP A 282 -1.56 9.85 -2.83
C ASP A 282 -2.54 9.81 -4.02
N GLY A 283 -2.91 8.62 -4.50
CA GLY A 283 -3.95 8.39 -5.51
C GLY A 283 -5.37 8.42 -4.95
N LEU A 284 -5.55 8.28 -3.64
CA LEU A 284 -6.86 8.11 -3.03
C LEU A 284 -7.84 9.29 -3.29
N PRO A 285 -7.41 10.57 -3.34
CA PRO A 285 -8.28 11.67 -3.77
C PRO A 285 -8.90 11.47 -5.16
N TYR A 286 -8.21 10.77 -6.05
CA TYR A 286 -8.69 10.43 -7.39
C TYR A 286 -9.61 9.20 -7.38
N PHE A 287 -9.36 8.24 -6.49
CA PHE A 287 -10.20 7.04 -6.36
C PHE A 287 -11.53 7.34 -5.68
N LEU A 288 -11.57 8.30 -4.77
CA LEU A 288 -12.79 8.70 -4.07
C LEU A 288 -13.71 9.59 -4.93
N GLY A 289 -13.14 10.43 -5.78
CA GLY A 289 -13.91 11.35 -6.62
C GLY A 289 -15.01 10.67 -7.45
N PRO A 290 -14.76 9.53 -8.11
CA PRO A 290 -15.79 8.74 -8.81
C PRO A 290 -17.04 8.44 -8.02
N PHE A 291 -16.94 8.28 -6.71
CA PHE A 291 -18.05 7.93 -5.81
C PHE A 291 -18.71 9.15 -5.16
N ILE A 292 -17.93 10.17 -4.77
CA ILE A 292 -18.43 11.27 -3.92
C ILE A 292 -18.37 12.65 -4.60
N GLY A 293 -17.78 12.74 -5.79
CA GLY A 293 -17.69 14.02 -6.54
C GLY A 293 -16.37 14.73 -6.34
N ASN A 294 -16.18 15.85 -7.07
CA ASN A 294 -14.97 16.66 -7.02
C ASN A 294 -15.02 17.66 -5.84
N ASP A 295 -13.84 18.01 -5.33
CA ASP A 295 -13.62 19.01 -4.26
C ASP A 295 -14.37 18.70 -2.94
N ALA A 296 -14.80 17.45 -2.74
CA ALA A 296 -15.37 16.97 -1.49
C ALA A 296 -14.23 16.63 -0.51
N TYR A 297 -14.47 16.80 0.79
CA TYR A 297 -13.55 16.34 1.83
C TYR A 297 -13.34 14.82 1.69
N ALA A 298 -12.10 14.38 1.59
CA ALA A 298 -11.76 12.97 1.46
C ALA A 298 -11.34 12.35 2.80
N TYR A 299 -10.28 12.86 3.39
CA TYR A 299 -9.69 12.41 4.65
C TYR A 299 -8.76 13.49 5.20
N GLN A 300 -8.21 13.26 6.39
CA GLN A 300 -7.31 14.16 7.07
C GLN A 300 -6.06 13.39 7.53
N PHE A 301 -4.90 14.02 7.35
CA PHE A 301 -3.67 13.55 7.97
C PHE A 301 -3.32 14.39 9.20
N TYR A 302 -2.61 13.75 10.13
CA TYR A 302 -1.99 14.40 11.27
C TYR A 302 -0.48 14.21 11.22
N HIS A 303 0.27 15.27 11.47
CA HIS A 303 1.71 15.29 11.55
C HIS A 303 2.17 16.36 12.55
N GLN A 304 2.86 15.97 13.63
CA GLN A 304 3.51 16.85 14.61
C GLN A 304 2.65 17.99 15.19
N GLY A 305 1.35 17.75 15.37
CA GLY A 305 0.40 18.74 15.89
C GLY A 305 -0.42 19.45 14.81
N GLU A 306 -0.08 19.27 13.54
CA GLU A 306 -0.78 19.85 12.41
C GLU A 306 -1.73 18.83 11.76
N LYS A 307 -2.87 19.32 11.29
CA LYS A 307 -3.86 18.54 10.53
C LYS A 307 -3.97 19.08 9.13
N GLU A 308 -3.95 18.19 8.15
CA GLU A 308 -4.03 18.53 6.73
C GLU A 308 -5.22 17.82 6.10
N ASP A 309 -6.18 18.60 5.58
CA ASP A 309 -7.35 18.07 4.89
C ASP A 309 -7.04 17.76 3.43
N TYR A 310 -7.48 16.60 2.99
CA TYR A 310 -7.43 16.18 1.60
C TYR A 310 -8.82 16.18 0.97
N LYS A 311 -8.90 16.69 -0.24
CA LYS A 311 -10.13 16.75 -1.03
C LYS A 311 -10.00 15.90 -2.28
N THR A 312 -11.13 15.39 -2.75
CA THR A 312 -11.22 14.67 -4.01
C THR A 312 -10.82 15.52 -5.20
N LYS A 313 -10.25 14.88 -6.22
CA LYS A 313 -9.62 15.56 -7.38
C LYS A 313 -10.37 15.43 -8.69
N ILE A 314 -11.29 14.45 -8.80
CA ILE A 314 -12.12 14.24 -9.99
C ILE A 314 -13.57 14.08 -9.59
N GLY A 315 -14.49 14.27 -10.55
CA GLY A 315 -15.93 14.18 -10.33
C GLY A 315 -16.47 12.76 -10.40
N TRP A 316 -17.77 12.64 -10.24
CA TRP A 316 -18.51 11.39 -10.32
C TRP A 316 -18.23 10.62 -11.60
N MET A 317 -18.14 9.31 -11.48
CA MET A 317 -18.11 8.40 -12.61
C MET A 317 -19.52 7.83 -12.82
N PRO A 318 -20.20 8.19 -13.93
CA PRO A 318 -21.60 7.78 -14.16
C PRO A 318 -21.83 6.28 -14.05
N SER A 319 -20.89 5.47 -14.54
CA SER A 319 -20.93 3.99 -14.47
C SER A 319 -20.84 3.44 -13.05
N LEU A 320 -20.40 4.24 -12.06
CA LEU A 320 -20.36 3.88 -10.63
C LEU A 320 -21.55 4.42 -9.85
N VAL A 321 -21.94 5.66 -10.09
CA VAL A 321 -23.01 6.31 -9.30
C VAL A 321 -24.42 5.91 -9.74
N ARG A 322 -24.54 5.09 -10.76
CA ARG A 322 -25.83 4.58 -11.26
C ARG A 322 -26.53 3.57 -10.32
N TYR A 323 -25.74 2.90 -9.46
CA TYR A 323 -26.26 1.84 -8.60
C TYR A 323 -27.12 2.43 -7.48
N LYS A 324 -28.32 1.87 -7.31
CA LYS A 324 -29.29 2.28 -6.28
C LYS A 324 -29.01 1.64 -4.94
N LYS A 325 -28.39 0.47 -4.96
CA LYS A 325 -28.02 -0.31 -3.79
C LYS A 325 -26.52 -0.56 -3.84
N VAL A 326 -25.81 -0.12 -2.82
CA VAL A 326 -24.35 -0.31 -2.73
C VAL A 326 -24.02 -0.94 -1.38
N ILE A 327 -23.36 -2.08 -1.42
CA ILE A 327 -22.71 -2.74 -0.28
C ILE A 327 -21.23 -2.52 -0.41
N ILE A 328 -20.57 -2.24 0.71
CA ILE A 328 -19.11 -2.14 0.81
C ILE A 328 -18.68 -3.20 1.79
N LEU A 329 -17.99 -4.25 1.30
CA LEU A 329 -17.49 -5.33 2.17
C LEU A 329 -16.13 -4.95 2.75
N ILE A 330 -15.96 -5.17 4.05
CA ILE A 330 -14.72 -4.93 4.79
C ILE A 330 -14.44 -6.07 5.77
N ASN A 331 -13.17 -6.33 6.06
CA ASN A 331 -12.75 -7.28 7.09
C ASN A 331 -11.45 -6.84 7.77
N GLU A 332 -10.95 -7.66 8.69
CA GLU A 332 -9.69 -7.48 9.40
C GLU A 332 -8.44 -7.50 8.50
N GLY A 333 -8.58 -7.91 7.23
CA GLY A 333 -7.55 -7.81 6.20
C GLY A 333 -7.57 -6.47 5.44
N SER A 334 -8.68 -5.71 5.53
CA SER A 334 -8.77 -4.36 4.96
C SER A 334 -7.86 -3.39 5.73
N GLN A 335 -6.87 -2.78 5.06
CA GLN A 335 -5.88 -1.95 5.77
C GLN A 335 -5.47 -0.69 4.98
N SER A 336 -4.93 0.30 5.69
CA SER A 336 -4.32 1.50 5.11
C SER A 336 -5.30 2.26 4.20
N SER A 337 -4.98 2.50 2.93
CA SER A 337 -5.83 3.21 1.95
C SER A 337 -7.24 2.62 1.86
N ALA A 338 -7.41 1.30 2.08
CA ALA A 338 -8.72 0.66 2.09
C ALA A 338 -9.59 1.13 3.26
N GLU A 339 -8.98 1.36 4.42
CA GLU A 339 -9.68 1.89 5.61
C GLU A 339 -10.12 3.32 5.41
N VAL A 340 -9.23 4.15 4.83
CA VAL A 340 -9.55 5.54 4.49
C VAL A 340 -10.67 5.59 3.44
N MET A 341 -10.62 4.72 2.43
CA MET A 341 -11.69 4.57 1.43
C MET A 341 -13.02 4.19 2.10
N ALA A 342 -13.02 3.14 2.93
CA ALA A 342 -14.22 2.68 3.64
C ALA A 342 -14.81 3.78 4.54
N ALA A 343 -13.97 4.50 5.30
CA ALA A 343 -14.41 5.61 6.15
C ALA A 343 -15.04 6.74 5.34
N ALA A 344 -14.42 7.14 4.23
CA ALA A 344 -14.95 8.18 3.36
C ALA A 344 -16.29 7.77 2.71
N LEU A 345 -16.38 6.55 2.18
CA LEU A 345 -17.62 6.04 1.57
C LEU A 345 -18.76 5.94 2.60
N LYS A 346 -18.44 5.53 3.84
CA LYS A 346 -19.39 5.53 4.96
C LYS A 346 -19.91 6.93 5.28
N LYS A 347 -19.01 7.90 5.40
CA LYS A 347 -19.34 9.32 5.68
C LYS A 347 -20.32 9.89 4.66
N TYR A 348 -20.10 9.61 3.39
CA TYR A 348 -20.95 10.13 2.31
C TYR A 348 -22.18 9.27 2.00
N ASN A 349 -22.43 8.23 2.79
CA ASN A 349 -23.55 7.30 2.59
C ASN A 349 -23.58 6.72 1.15
N VAL A 350 -22.39 6.49 0.58
CA VAL A 350 -22.26 5.87 -0.76
C VAL A 350 -22.81 4.45 -0.77
N GLY A 351 -22.64 3.73 0.35
CA GLY A 351 -23.13 2.38 0.54
C GLY A 351 -23.15 1.98 2.02
N VAL A 352 -23.67 0.79 2.28
CA VAL A 352 -23.69 0.18 3.61
C VAL A 352 -22.43 -0.65 3.80
N LEU A 353 -21.63 -0.32 4.81
CA LEU A 353 -20.47 -1.12 5.18
C LEU A 353 -20.95 -2.41 5.89
N VAL A 354 -20.59 -3.56 5.33
CA VAL A 354 -20.93 -4.88 5.83
C VAL A 354 -19.67 -5.69 6.06
N GLY A 355 -19.58 -6.37 7.18
CA GLY A 355 -18.43 -7.24 7.48
C GLY A 355 -17.93 -7.11 8.89
N ARG A 356 -16.60 -7.02 9.05
CA ARG A 356 -15.90 -6.87 10.34
C ARG A 356 -15.09 -5.59 10.36
N THR A 357 -14.71 -5.14 11.57
CA THR A 357 -13.82 -4.00 11.75
C THR A 357 -12.51 -4.24 11.00
N THR A 358 -12.05 -3.20 10.31
CA THR A 358 -10.81 -3.23 9.55
C THR A 358 -9.57 -3.31 10.45
N LYS A 359 -8.40 -3.49 9.86
CA LYS A 359 -7.17 -3.81 10.59
C LYS A 359 -6.70 -2.75 11.59
N GLY A 360 -7.01 -1.48 11.34
CA GLY A 360 -6.44 -0.39 12.12
C GLY A 360 -4.99 -0.05 11.72
N TRP A 361 -4.68 -0.09 10.43
CA TRP A 361 -3.41 0.36 9.89
C TRP A 361 -3.54 1.79 9.34
N GLY A 362 -3.49 2.75 10.23
CA GLY A 362 -3.71 4.17 9.91
C GLY A 362 -2.45 4.98 9.66
N THR A 363 -1.28 4.34 9.55
CA THR A 363 -0.01 5.00 9.31
C THR A 363 0.22 5.29 7.83
N VAL A 364 0.96 6.38 7.57
CA VAL A 364 1.46 6.75 6.24
C VAL A 364 2.97 6.89 6.34
N GLU A 365 3.67 5.96 5.71
CA GLU A 365 5.11 5.90 5.71
C GLU A 365 5.70 6.65 4.52
N LYS A 366 6.91 7.17 4.71
CA LYS A 366 7.68 7.83 3.66
C LYS A 366 9.14 7.38 3.70
N VAL A 367 9.72 7.26 2.51
CA VAL A 367 11.15 6.97 2.35
C VAL A 367 11.96 8.28 2.39
N PHE A 368 12.95 8.34 3.26
CA PHE A 368 13.90 9.43 3.38
C PHE A 368 15.32 8.92 3.08
N LYS A 369 15.91 9.43 2.03
CA LYS A 369 17.30 9.09 1.66
C LYS A 369 18.27 9.58 2.73
N MET A 370 19.30 8.78 3.01
CA MET A 370 20.39 9.12 3.88
C MET A 370 21.48 9.86 3.09
N GLU A 371 21.98 10.97 3.62
CA GLU A 371 23.11 11.71 3.06
C GLU A 371 24.44 11.03 3.41
N ASN A 372 24.56 10.57 4.65
CA ASN A 372 25.69 9.78 5.12
C ASN A 372 25.41 8.31 4.81
N GLN A 373 26.35 7.67 4.09
CA GLN A 373 26.25 6.25 3.78
C GLN A 373 27.40 5.49 4.47
N ILE A 374 27.13 4.31 5.00
CA ILE A 374 28.09 3.51 5.75
C ILE A 374 28.76 2.42 4.93
N ASP A 375 28.23 2.12 3.74
CA ASP A 375 28.82 1.17 2.81
C ASP A 375 28.83 1.76 1.38
N PRO A 376 29.95 1.70 0.66
CA PRO A 376 30.01 2.21 -0.72
C PRO A 376 29.23 1.38 -1.74
N ASN A 377 28.85 0.15 -1.39
CA ASN A 377 28.14 -0.76 -2.26
C ASN A 377 26.65 -0.85 -1.96
N GLU A 378 26.17 -0.21 -0.88
CA GLU A 378 24.79 -0.26 -0.44
C GLU A 378 24.26 1.16 -0.15
N GLU A 379 23.13 1.51 -0.74
CA GLU A 379 22.43 2.77 -0.43
C GLU A 379 21.37 2.52 0.63
N TYR A 380 21.50 3.22 1.76
CA TYR A 380 20.55 3.18 2.86
C TYR A 380 19.56 4.33 2.78
N SER A 381 18.34 4.06 3.21
CA SER A 381 17.28 5.04 3.43
C SER A 381 16.45 4.68 4.67
N ILE A 382 15.68 5.62 5.17
CA ILE A 382 14.75 5.41 6.28
C ILE A 382 13.34 5.32 5.71
N PHE A 383 12.65 4.21 5.96
CA PHE A 383 11.21 4.07 5.82
C PHE A 383 10.59 4.44 7.18
N LEU A 384 9.97 5.60 7.28
CA LEU A 384 9.53 6.19 8.54
C LEU A 384 8.03 6.51 8.51
N VAL A 385 7.32 6.19 9.59
CA VAL A 385 5.96 6.69 9.80
C VAL A 385 6.00 8.20 9.86
N HIS A 386 5.48 8.83 8.81
CA HIS A 386 5.53 10.27 8.62
C HIS A 386 4.22 10.96 9.01
N ARG A 387 3.09 10.29 8.79
CA ARG A 387 1.76 10.79 9.11
C ARG A 387 0.87 9.67 9.64
N VAL A 388 -0.23 10.04 10.25
CA VAL A 388 -1.32 9.13 10.59
C VAL A 388 -2.62 9.66 10.05
N THR A 389 -3.53 8.74 9.67
CA THR A 389 -4.85 9.09 9.14
C THR A 389 -5.85 9.24 10.26
N LEU A 390 -6.68 10.28 10.15
CA LEU A 390 -7.78 10.53 11.07
C LEU A 390 -9.12 10.18 10.38
N ARG A 391 -10.03 9.62 11.18
CA ARG A 391 -11.44 9.51 10.83
C ARG A 391 -12.10 10.90 10.89
N GLU A 392 -13.31 11.00 10.40
CA GLU A 392 -14.11 12.24 10.43
C GLU A 392 -14.42 12.77 11.82
N ASP A 393 -14.48 11.87 12.83
CA ASP A 393 -14.64 12.22 14.24
C ASP A 393 -13.34 12.70 14.90
N GLY A 394 -12.25 12.77 14.13
CA GLY A 394 -10.93 13.19 14.57
C GLY A 394 -10.14 12.13 15.33
N GLN A 395 -10.66 10.90 15.43
CA GLN A 395 -9.92 9.77 16.00
C GLN A 395 -8.99 9.14 14.98
N LEU A 396 -7.93 8.52 15.47
CA LEU A 396 -6.98 7.77 14.65
C LEU A 396 -7.64 6.53 14.05
N ILE A 397 -7.34 6.22 12.79
CA ILE A 397 -7.59 4.89 12.22
C ILE A 397 -6.61 3.89 12.83
N GLU A 398 -5.36 4.34 13.10
CA GLU A 398 -4.32 3.50 13.71
C GLU A 398 -4.79 2.89 15.04
N GLY A 399 -4.72 1.57 15.12
CA GLY A 399 -5.13 0.78 16.28
C GLY A 399 -6.63 0.63 16.50
N HIS A 400 -7.49 1.32 15.73
CA HIS A 400 -8.95 1.30 15.90
C HIS A 400 -9.68 0.71 14.69
N GLY A 401 -9.19 0.99 13.46
CA GLY A 401 -9.86 0.59 12.24
C GLY A 401 -11.14 1.36 11.94
N VAL A 402 -11.92 0.82 11.01
CA VAL A 402 -13.23 1.31 10.60
C VAL A 402 -14.27 0.23 10.87
N GLU A 403 -15.24 0.55 11.69
CA GLU A 403 -16.30 -0.39 12.06
C GLU A 403 -17.36 -0.49 10.93
N PRO A 404 -17.86 -1.71 10.63
CA PRO A 404 -18.95 -1.88 9.70
C PRO A 404 -20.25 -1.23 10.22
N THR A 405 -21.17 -0.95 9.31
CA THR A 405 -22.54 -0.55 9.66
C THR A 405 -23.37 -1.77 10.06
N VAL A 406 -23.15 -2.89 9.34
CA VAL A 406 -23.76 -4.19 9.63
C VAL A 406 -22.63 -5.18 9.92
N ASN A 407 -22.53 -5.62 11.16
CA ASN A 407 -21.53 -6.60 11.57
C ASN A 407 -22.00 -8.00 11.21
N ILE A 408 -21.23 -8.71 10.37
CA ILE A 408 -21.60 -10.05 9.87
C ILE A 408 -21.55 -11.15 10.95
N ASP A 409 -20.88 -10.87 12.07
CA ASP A 409 -20.87 -11.78 13.22
C ASP A 409 -22.11 -11.63 14.12
N ASP A 410 -22.94 -10.59 13.89
CA ASP A 410 -24.23 -10.46 14.58
C ASP A 410 -25.22 -11.50 14.04
N LYS A 411 -25.91 -12.18 14.92
CA LYS A 411 -26.92 -13.20 14.55
C LYS A 411 -28.06 -12.65 13.69
N ASN A 412 -28.30 -11.35 13.72
CA ASN A 412 -29.38 -10.69 13.02
C ASN A 412 -28.90 -9.93 11.77
N TRP A 413 -27.65 -10.05 11.36
CA TRP A 413 -27.08 -9.27 10.26
C TRP A 413 -27.85 -9.43 8.93
N GLU A 414 -28.30 -10.66 8.60
CA GLU A 414 -29.11 -10.93 7.40
C GLU A 414 -30.43 -10.17 7.45
N LYS A 415 -31.09 -10.18 8.62
CA LYS A 415 -32.33 -9.43 8.81
C LYS A 415 -32.11 -7.91 8.73
N GLU A 416 -31.04 -7.43 9.35
CA GLU A 416 -30.71 -5.99 9.30
C GLU A 416 -30.46 -5.53 7.86
N LEU A 417 -29.74 -6.32 7.07
CA LEU A 417 -29.49 -6.03 5.67
C LEU A 417 -30.76 -6.09 4.84
N LEU A 418 -31.63 -7.10 5.10
CA LEU A 418 -32.93 -7.23 4.45
C LEU A 418 -33.85 -6.04 4.77
N ASP A 419 -33.91 -5.63 6.04
CA ASP A 419 -34.73 -4.48 6.47
C ASP A 419 -34.31 -3.16 5.79
N ARG A 420 -32.99 -3.02 5.47
CA ARG A 420 -32.45 -1.84 4.78
C ARG A 420 -32.76 -1.79 3.29
N PHE A 421 -32.63 -2.91 2.62
CA PHE A 421 -32.68 -2.97 1.14
C PHE A 421 -33.97 -3.60 0.60
N ASN A 422 -34.70 -4.33 1.42
CA ASN A 422 -35.86 -5.14 1.02
C ASN A 422 -35.56 -6.00 -0.24
N TYR A 423 -34.38 -6.66 -0.24
CA TYR A 423 -33.87 -7.39 -1.37
C TYR A 423 -33.18 -8.70 -0.92
N PRO A 424 -33.94 -9.84 -0.85
CA PRO A 424 -33.43 -11.12 -0.38
C PRO A 424 -32.22 -11.64 -1.17
N GLU A 425 -32.23 -11.50 -2.50
CA GLU A 425 -31.18 -11.95 -3.37
C GLU A 425 -29.83 -11.24 -3.10
N LEU A 426 -29.88 -9.99 -2.62
CA LEU A 426 -28.70 -9.27 -2.19
C LEU A 426 -28.11 -9.86 -0.89
N VAL A 427 -28.96 -10.24 0.05
CA VAL A 427 -28.53 -10.87 1.30
C VAL A 427 -27.83 -12.21 1.01
N GLU A 428 -28.45 -13.04 0.16
CA GLU A 428 -27.85 -14.31 -0.26
C GLU A 428 -26.54 -14.11 -1.02
N ALA A 429 -26.47 -13.11 -1.92
CA ALA A 429 -25.23 -12.78 -2.64
C ALA A 429 -24.09 -12.39 -1.69
N VAL A 430 -24.38 -11.54 -0.69
CA VAL A 430 -23.39 -11.17 0.33
C VAL A 430 -22.92 -12.39 1.12
N LYS A 431 -23.83 -13.27 1.49
CA LYS A 431 -23.52 -14.51 2.22
C LYS A 431 -22.63 -15.45 1.41
N GLU A 432 -22.97 -15.69 0.14
CA GLU A 432 -22.16 -16.49 -0.78
C GLU A 432 -20.74 -15.93 -0.91
N ILE A 433 -20.61 -14.63 -1.22
CA ILE A 433 -19.31 -13.95 -1.34
C ILE A 433 -18.51 -14.03 -0.05
N TRP A 434 -19.18 -13.93 1.11
CA TRP A 434 -18.50 -14.01 2.40
C TRP A 434 -17.93 -15.39 2.70
N GLN A 435 -18.62 -16.45 2.27
CA GLN A 435 -18.21 -17.85 2.51
C GLN A 435 -17.10 -18.32 1.56
N GLU A 436 -16.88 -17.62 0.44
CA GLU A 436 -15.82 -17.93 -0.52
C GLU A 436 -14.41 -17.43 -0.09
N SER A 437 -14.30 -16.75 1.03
CA SER A 437 -13.08 -16.05 1.51
C SER A 437 -12.33 -16.85 2.54
#